data_ca0a442411105bddfa55b55645fff954
#
_entry.id   ca0a442411105bddfa55b55645fff954
#
_cell.length_a   1.000
_cell.length_b   1.000
_cell.length_c   1.000
_cell.angle_alpha   90.00
_cell.angle_beta   90.00
_cell.angle_gamma   90.00
#
_symmetry.space_group_name_H-M   'P 1'
#
loop_
_entity.id
_entity.type
_entity.pdbx_description
1 polymer ?
#
loop_
_entity_poly.entity_id
_entity_poly.type
_entity_poly.pdbx_seq_one_letter_code
_entity_poly.pdbx_strand_id
1 'polypeptide(L)'
;MTALWLGIAGSVEEFAKEMNAKAAEIGCKNTHFITPNGLDAEDEGGVHSTTAEDLAKIMRYCIMTSGEKETFLEVTRTKEYQFQDTDRKRTFSCHNHNAFLDMMDGALSGKTGFTAEAGYCYVGSLRRDERTFIVALLACGWPDNKGYKWKDTRRLMEYGLEHYHYREVYSNTAPD
;
A
#
# COMPACT_ATOMS: atom_id res chain seq x y z
N MET A 1 -17.27 -1.74 -7.25
CA MET A 1 -15.87 -1.39 -7.61
C MET A 1 -15.61 -1.44 -9.10
N THR A 2 -16.18 -2.38 -9.86
CA THR A 2 -15.96 -2.53 -11.30
C THR A 2 -16.22 -1.25 -12.12
N ALA A 3 -17.21 -0.45 -11.74
CA ALA A 3 -17.59 0.78 -12.45
C ALA A 3 -16.47 1.86 -12.49
N LEU A 4 -15.62 1.92 -11.46
CA LEU A 4 -14.54 2.91 -11.39
C LEU A 4 -13.46 2.65 -12.47
N TRP A 5 -13.05 1.41 -12.62
CA TRP A 5 -12.01 1.04 -13.60
C TRP A 5 -12.50 1.15 -15.04
N LEU A 6 -13.78 0.79 -15.27
CA LEU A 6 -14.43 1.00 -16.56
C LEU A 6 -14.52 2.48 -16.91
N GLY A 7 -14.78 3.35 -15.92
CA GLY A 7 -14.83 4.80 -16.14
C GLY A 7 -13.47 5.45 -16.42
N ILE A 8 -12.37 4.86 -15.95
CA ILE A 8 -11.01 5.39 -16.15
C ILE A 8 -10.41 4.86 -17.44
N ALA A 9 -10.40 3.55 -17.65
CA ALA A 9 -9.65 2.92 -18.75
C ALA A 9 -10.53 2.19 -19.78
N GLY A 10 -11.84 2.16 -19.58
CA GLY A 10 -12.79 1.51 -20.50
C GLY A 10 -12.95 0.01 -20.27
N SER A 11 -11.93 -0.70 -19.78
CA SER A 11 -12.03 -2.11 -19.39
C SER A 11 -11.11 -2.46 -18.21
N VAL A 12 -11.30 -3.64 -17.63
CA VAL A 12 -10.43 -4.18 -16.57
C VAL A 12 -9.04 -4.44 -17.12
N GLU A 13 -8.94 -4.98 -18.33
CA GLU A 13 -7.70 -5.31 -19.02
C GLU A 13 -6.88 -4.05 -19.34
N GLU A 14 -7.52 -3.01 -19.84
CA GLU A 14 -6.84 -1.74 -20.13
C GLU A 14 -6.37 -1.08 -18.81
N PHE A 15 -7.17 -1.14 -17.76
CA PHE A 15 -6.74 -0.65 -16.45
C PHE A 15 -5.54 -1.44 -15.90
N ALA A 16 -5.51 -2.76 -16.06
CA ALA A 16 -4.37 -3.58 -15.66
C ALA A 16 -3.09 -3.23 -16.46
N LYS A 17 -3.22 -2.90 -17.75
CA LYS A 17 -2.08 -2.41 -18.55
C LYS A 17 -1.54 -1.09 -17.99
N GLU A 18 -2.41 -0.15 -17.62
CA GLU A 18 -1.98 1.11 -16.99
C GLU A 18 -1.30 0.88 -15.64
N MET A 19 -1.82 -0.07 -14.82
CA MET A 19 -1.18 -0.47 -13.56
C MET A 19 0.23 -1.02 -13.79
N ASN A 20 0.41 -1.91 -14.76
CA ASN A 20 1.71 -2.48 -15.11
C ASN A 20 2.67 -1.44 -15.69
N ALA A 21 2.19 -0.54 -16.55
CA ALA A 21 2.98 0.56 -17.08
C ALA A 21 3.48 1.49 -15.96
N LYS A 22 2.61 1.84 -15.01
CA LYS A 22 2.99 2.64 -13.84
C LYS A 22 3.97 1.90 -12.94
N ALA A 23 3.76 0.61 -12.69
CA ALA A 23 4.70 -0.21 -11.93
C ALA A 23 6.10 -0.22 -12.56
N ALA A 24 6.19 -0.39 -13.88
CA ALA A 24 7.46 -0.33 -14.61
C ALA A 24 8.11 1.05 -14.53
N GLU A 25 7.34 2.14 -14.70
CA GLU A 25 7.81 3.53 -14.59
C GLU A 25 8.48 3.81 -13.24
N ILE A 26 7.91 3.31 -12.14
CA ILE A 26 8.46 3.50 -10.80
C ILE A 26 9.54 2.46 -10.41
N GLY A 27 9.95 1.61 -11.36
CA GLY A 27 11.05 0.67 -11.22
C GLY A 27 10.71 -0.67 -10.58
N CYS A 28 9.45 -1.09 -10.62
CA CYS A 28 9.07 -2.47 -10.28
C CYS A 28 9.54 -3.42 -11.40
N LYS A 29 10.19 -4.51 -11.02
CA LYS A 29 10.78 -5.45 -12.00
C LYS A 29 10.13 -6.83 -11.98
N ASN A 30 9.42 -7.15 -10.91
CA ASN A 30 8.85 -8.47 -10.68
C ASN A 30 7.37 -8.35 -10.25
N THR A 31 6.64 -7.52 -10.98
CA THR A 31 5.22 -7.25 -10.75
C THR A 31 4.43 -7.48 -12.02
N HIS A 32 3.38 -8.26 -11.93
CA HIS A 32 2.43 -8.53 -13.02
C HIS A 32 1.00 -8.41 -12.48
N PHE A 33 0.34 -7.30 -12.81
CA PHE A 33 -1.03 -7.03 -12.42
C PHE A 33 -2.00 -7.47 -13.52
N ILE A 34 -3.01 -8.25 -13.14
CA ILE A 34 -4.09 -8.72 -14.03
C ILE A 34 -5.43 -8.16 -13.55
N THR A 35 -5.62 -8.11 -12.23
CA THR A 35 -6.86 -7.64 -11.62
C THR A 35 -6.62 -6.37 -10.80
N PRO A 36 -7.46 -5.34 -10.93
CA PRO A 36 -7.31 -4.11 -10.13
C PRO A 36 -7.77 -4.27 -8.67
N ASN A 37 -8.46 -5.34 -8.35
CA ASN A 37 -8.94 -5.63 -6.98
C ASN A 37 -8.03 -6.56 -6.19
N GLY A 38 -6.96 -7.11 -6.82
CA GLY A 38 -5.99 -8.01 -6.18
C GLY A 38 -6.50 -9.44 -5.97
N LEU A 39 -7.51 -9.86 -6.71
CA LEU A 39 -7.92 -11.26 -6.73
C LEU A 39 -6.97 -12.09 -7.60
N ASP A 40 -6.81 -13.36 -7.22
CA ASP A 40 -5.98 -14.32 -7.96
C ASP A 40 -6.47 -14.44 -9.41
N ALA A 41 -5.53 -14.42 -10.34
CA ALA A 41 -5.76 -14.54 -11.77
C ALA A 41 -4.49 -14.99 -12.49
N GLU A 42 -4.66 -15.55 -13.69
CA GLU A 42 -3.58 -15.95 -14.59
C GLU A 42 -3.94 -15.55 -16.02
N ASP A 43 -2.96 -15.10 -16.78
CA ASP A 43 -3.06 -14.80 -18.20
C ASP A 43 -1.84 -15.34 -18.96
N GLU A 44 -1.69 -15.02 -20.24
CA GLU A 44 -0.54 -15.43 -21.05
C GLU A 44 0.81 -14.91 -20.53
N GLY A 45 0.80 -13.82 -19.75
CA GLY A 45 1.99 -13.23 -19.11
C GLY A 45 2.35 -13.89 -17.77
N GLY A 46 1.49 -14.73 -17.22
CA GLY A 46 1.70 -15.45 -15.96
C GLY A 46 0.64 -15.16 -14.89
N VAL A 47 1.03 -15.36 -13.63
CA VAL A 47 0.16 -15.20 -12.46
C VAL A 47 0.15 -13.75 -11.97
N HIS A 48 -1.01 -13.27 -11.50
CA HIS A 48 -1.12 -11.98 -10.79
C HIS A 48 -0.20 -11.96 -9.57
N SER A 49 0.92 -11.27 -9.66
CA SER A 49 1.99 -11.38 -8.66
C SER A 49 2.78 -10.10 -8.48
N THR A 50 3.46 -10.02 -7.34
CA THR A 50 4.41 -8.95 -7.01
C THR A 50 5.44 -9.44 -6.00
N THR A 51 6.40 -8.59 -5.66
CA THR A 51 7.38 -8.82 -4.59
C THR A 51 7.23 -7.81 -3.46
N ALA A 52 7.79 -8.13 -2.29
CA ALA A 52 7.83 -7.20 -1.17
C ALA A 52 8.61 -5.92 -1.52
N GLU A 53 9.69 -6.04 -2.30
CA GLU A 53 10.47 -4.89 -2.78
C GLU A 53 9.63 -3.98 -3.67
N ASP A 54 8.91 -4.55 -4.65
CA ASP A 54 8.10 -3.77 -5.57
C ASP A 54 6.89 -3.12 -4.86
N LEU A 55 6.25 -3.82 -3.92
CA LEU A 55 5.22 -3.21 -3.07
C LEU A 55 5.76 -2.03 -2.24
N ALA A 56 6.97 -2.14 -1.72
CA ALA A 56 7.61 -1.04 -1.01
C ALA A 56 7.89 0.15 -1.92
N LYS A 57 8.30 -0.06 -3.18
CA LYS A 57 8.46 1.00 -4.19
C LYS A 57 7.11 1.66 -4.53
N ILE A 58 6.05 0.88 -4.72
CA ILE A 58 4.70 1.40 -4.96
C ILE A 58 4.25 2.27 -3.77
N MET A 59 4.37 1.77 -2.54
CA MET A 59 4.01 2.54 -1.35
C MET A 59 4.85 3.83 -1.25
N ARG A 60 6.16 3.75 -1.49
CA ARG A 60 7.04 4.93 -1.50
C ARG A 60 6.59 5.96 -2.54
N TYR A 61 6.26 5.53 -3.75
CA TYR A 61 5.72 6.41 -4.78
C TYR A 61 4.45 7.11 -4.29
N CYS A 62 3.47 6.36 -3.78
CA CYS A 62 2.19 6.89 -3.33
C CYS A 62 2.31 7.93 -2.20
N ILE A 63 3.21 7.73 -1.24
CA ILE A 63 3.31 8.59 -0.04
C ILE A 63 4.38 9.69 -0.13
N MET A 64 5.29 9.64 -1.10
CA MET A 64 6.42 10.57 -1.17
C MET A 64 6.55 11.29 -2.52
N THR A 65 6.32 10.60 -3.63
CA THR A 65 6.71 11.09 -4.96
C THR A 65 5.53 11.49 -5.82
N SER A 66 4.37 10.82 -5.65
CA SER A 66 3.15 11.10 -6.42
C SER A 66 2.70 12.56 -6.21
N GLY A 67 2.21 13.20 -7.29
CA GLY A 67 1.52 14.49 -7.20
C GLY A 67 0.26 14.43 -6.32
N GLU A 68 -0.36 13.25 -6.22
CA GLU A 68 -1.57 12.99 -5.45
C GLU A 68 -1.30 12.39 -4.06
N LYS A 69 -0.08 12.51 -3.54
CA LYS A 69 0.31 11.90 -2.25
C LYS A 69 -0.55 12.35 -1.07
N GLU A 70 -0.96 13.60 -1.03
CA GLU A 70 -1.79 14.12 0.06
C GLU A 70 -3.19 13.51 0.00
N THR A 71 -3.80 13.45 -1.19
CA THR A 71 -5.09 12.78 -1.41
C THR A 71 -5.02 11.30 -1.05
N PHE A 72 -3.94 10.62 -1.45
CA PHE A 72 -3.71 9.22 -1.09
C PHE A 72 -3.63 9.03 0.43
N LEU A 73 -2.89 9.88 1.12
CA LEU A 73 -2.75 9.83 2.58
C LEU A 73 -4.06 10.15 3.30
N GLU A 74 -4.81 11.14 2.84
CA GLU A 74 -6.13 11.47 3.38
C GLU A 74 -7.06 10.26 3.31
N VAL A 75 -7.22 9.68 2.12
CA VAL A 75 -8.08 8.52 1.89
C VAL A 75 -7.66 7.31 2.73
N THR A 76 -6.37 6.97 2.72
CA THR A 76 -5.87 5.77 3.40
C THR A 76 -5.81 5.89 4.92
N ARG A 77 -5.86 7.11 5.47
CA ARG A 77 -5.90 7.39 6.91
C ARG A 77 -7.30 7.61 7.45
N THR A 78 -8.28 7.82 6.59
CA THR A 78 -9.68 7.99 6.99
C THR A 78 -10.15 6.72 7.69
N LYS A 79 -10.53 6.84 8.98
CA LYS A 79 -10.92 5.70 9.82
C LYS A 79 -12.31 5.19 9.49
N GLU A 80 -13.22 6.12 9.28
CA GLU A 80 -14.62 5.85 8.98
C GLU A 80 -15.12 6.82 7.92
N TYR A 81 -15.94 6.33 7.01
CA TYR A 81 -16.57 7.16 6.00
C TYR A 81 -17.98 6.69 5.73
N GLN A 82 -18.92 7.64 5.67
CA GLN A 82 -20.32 7.35 5.34
C GLN A 82 -20.70 8.09 4.07
N PHE A 83 -21.41 7.42 3.20
CA PHE A 83 -21.98 8.03 2.01
C PHE A 83 -23.34 7.40 1.67
N GLN A 84 -24.11 8.10 0.85
CA GLN A 84 -25.40 7.63 0.36
C GLN A 84 -25.32 7.32 -1.14
N ASP A 85 -26.21 6.44 -1.58
CA ASP A 85 -26.43 6.26 -3.01
C ASP A 85 -27.00 7.54 -3.65
N THR A 86 -27.00 7.58 -4.98
CA THR A 86 -27.50 8.75 -5.74
C THR A 86 -28.92 9.11 -5.46
N ASP A 87 -29.76 8.11 -5.13
CA ASP A 87 -31.18 8.28 -4.78
C ASP A 87 -31.39 8.61 -3.29
N ARG A 88 -30.33 8.64 -2.48
CA ARG A 88 -30.35 8.83 -1.01
C ARG A 88 -31.20 7.81 -0.25
N LYS A 89 -31.40 6.63 -0.84
CA LYS A 89 -32.20 5.54 -0.24
C LYS A 89 -31.38 4.64 0.67
N ARG A 90 -30.08 4.55 0.46
CA ARG A 90 -29.18 3.68 1.23
C ARG A 90 -27.99 4.47 1.72
N THR A 91 -27.65 4.29 3.00
CA THR A 91 -26.43 4.78 3.60
C THR A 91 -25.43 3.63 3.71
N PHE A 92 -24.22 3.88 3.28
CA PHE A 92 -23.08 2.97 3.38
C PHE A 92 -22.11 3.49 4.42
N SER A 93 -21.68 2.60 5.32
CA SER A 93 -20.65 2.91 6.31
C SER A 93 -19.41 2.06 6.01
N CYS A 94 -18.28 2.70 5.83
CA CYS A 94 -16.99 2.07 5.60
C CYS A 94 -16.10 2.26 6.82
N HIS A 95 -15.43 1.20 7.24
CA HIS A 95 -14.43 1.23 8.30
C HIS A 95 -13.07 0.83 7.73
N ASN A 96 -12.04 1.54 8.13
CA ASN A 96 -10.67 1.23 7.69
C ASN A 96 -10.17 -0.04 8.38
N HIS A 97 -9.73 -1.00 7.59
CA HIS A 97 -9.22 -2.28 8.08
C HIS A 97 -7.71 -2.24 8.43
N ASN A 98 -7.06 -1.07 8.30
CA ASN A 98 -5.67 -0.88 8.64
C ASN A 98 -5.49 -0.62 10.14
N ALA A 99 -5.50 -1.68 10.94
CA ALA A 99 -5.30 -1.57 12.39
C ALA A 99 -3.96 -0.95 12.78
N PHE A 100 -2.98 -0.94 11.88
CA PHE A 100 -1.67 -0.34 12.14
C PHE A 100 -1.75 1.15 12.45
N LEU A 101 -2.74 1.86 11.92
CA LEU A 101 -2.96 3.29 12.18
C LEU A 101 -3.16 3.62 13.67
N ASP A 102 -3.65 2.66 14.46
CA ASP A 102 -3.86 2.80 15.89
C ASP A 102 -2.82 2.06 16.74
N MET A 103 -1.88 1.34 16.11
CA MET A 103 -0.91 0.50 16.81
C MET A 103 0.39 1.20 17.14
N MET A 104 0.81 2.16 16.33
CA MET A 104 2.08 2.85 16.51
C MET A 104 1.93 4.34 16.21
N ASP A 105 2.51 5.15 17.07
CA ASP A 105 2.63 6.58 16.80
C ASP A 105 3.46 6.84 15.54
N GLY A 106 2.96 7.72 14.68
CA GLY A 106 3.55 7.99 13.37
C GLY A 106 3.12 7.03 12.24
N ALA A 107 2.22 6.06 12.51
CA ALA A 107 1.63 5.25 11.45
C ALA A 107 0.99 6.15 10.38
N LEU A 108 1.42 5.99 9.11
CA LEU A 108 1.11 6.94 8.07
C LEU A 108 0.08 6.43 7.07
N SER A 109 0.23 5.19 6.62
CA SER A 109 -0.65 4.59 5.60
C SER A 109 -0.46 3.08 5.56
N GLY A 110 -1.35 2.37 4.89
CA GLY A 110 -1.18 0.96 4.60
C GLY A 110 -2.38 0.33 3.90
N LYS A 111 -2.13 -0.86 3.36
CA LYS A 111 -3.15 -1.68 2.69
C LYS A 111 -2.99 -3.14 3.07
N THR A 112 -4.09 -3.74 3.48
CA THR A 112 -4.19 -5.18 3.74
C THR A 112 -4.68 -5.92 2.50
N GLY A 113 -4.26 -7.17 2.34
CA GLY A 113 -4.78 -8.10 1.34
C GLY A 113 -4.86 -9.52 1.90
N PHE A 114 -5.75 -10.32 1.33
CA PHE A 114 -5.84 -11.73 1.60
C PHE A 114 -6.50 -12.44 0.42
N THR A 115 -5.84 -13.49 -0.05
CA THR A 115 -6.45 -14.56 -0.85
C THR A 115 -6.02 -15.90 -0.27
N ALA A 116 -6.66 -16.98 -0.70
CA ALA A 116 -6.29 -18.31 -0.22
C ALA A 116 -4.88 -18.71 -0.66
N GLU A 117 -4.45 -18.24 -1.84
CA GLU A 117 -3.14 -18.52 -2.41
C GLU A 117 -2.06 -17.62 -1.81
N ALA A 118 -2.30 -16.31 -1.74
CA ALA A 118 -1.33 -15.34 -1.27
C ALA A 118 -1.17 -15.30 0.27
N GLY A 119 -2.16 -15.80 1.03
CA GLY A 119 -2.18 -15.61 2.48
C GLY A 119 -2.43 -14.15 2.88
N TYR A 120 -2.18 -13.80 4.13
CA TYR A 120 -2.25 -12.42 4.60
C TYR A 120 -1.07 -11.61 4.10
N CYS A 121 -1.38 -10.54 3.37
CA CYS A 121 -0.41 -9.58 2.87
C CYS A 121 -0.68 -8.20 3.49
N TYR A 122 0.40 -7.44 3.67
CA TYR A 122 0.32 -6.08 4.16
C TYR A 122 1.47 -5.24 3.63
N VAL A 123 1.18 -4.04 3.21
CA VAL A 123 2.18 -2.99 3.01
C VAL A 123 1.77 -1.79 3.85
N GLY A 124 2.71 -1.24 4.61
CA GLY A 124 2.43 -0.11 5.49
C GLY A 124 3.61 0.82 5.63
N SER A 125 3.34 2.03 6.09
CA SER A 125 4.34 3.06 6.28
C SER A 125 4.17 3.78 7.61
N LEU A 126 5.30 4.20 8.18
CA LEU A 126 5.41 4.97 9.41
C LEU A 126 6.35 6.14 9.18
N ARG A 127 6.00 7.31 9.71
CA ARG A 127 6.89 8.48 9.75
C ARG A 127 7.03 8.93 11.20
N ARG A 128 8.27 8.94 11.69
CA ARG A 128 8.61 9.42 13.03
C ARG A 128 10.03 10.00 13.04
N ASP A 129 10.23 11.09 13.74
CA ASP A 129 11.53 11.78 13.88
C ASP A 129 12.18 12.01 12.50
N GLU A 130 11.41 12.57 11.55
CA GLU A 130 11.80 12.85 10.16
C GLU A 130 12.18 11.61 9.32
N ARG A 131 12.11 10.42 9.90
CA ARG A 131 12.39 9.15 9.21
C ARG A 131 11.10 8.50 8.72
N THR A 132 11.13 8.00 7.50
CA THR A 132 10.01 7.24 6.93
C THR A 132 10.44 5.81 6.69
N PHE A 133 9.68 4.87 7.25
CA PHE A 133 9.88 3.43 7.08
C PHE A 133 8.69 2.84 6.33
N ILE A 134 8.98 1.89 5.46
CA ILE A 134 7.97 1.11 4.73
C ILE A 134 8.24 -0.35 5.01
N VAL A 135 7.20 -1.09 5.36
CA VAL A 135 7.22 -2.55 5.50
C VAL A 135 6.30 -3.15 4.45
N ALA A 136 6.74 -4.24 3.86
CA ALA A 136 5.92 -5.05 2.97
C ALA A 136 6.05 -6.52 3.38
N LEU A 137 4.91 -7.12 3.69
CA LEU A 137 4.77 -8.50 4.14
C LEU A 137 3.91 -9.27 3.17
N LEU A 138 4.41 -10.36 2.64
CA LEU A 138 3.69 -11.29 1.78
C LEU A 138 3.61 -12.65 2.46
N ALA A 139 2.52 -13.37 2.24
CA ALA A 139 2.30 -14.70 2.82
C ALA A 139 2.49 -14.73 4.35
N CYS A 140 2.09 -13.66 5.05
CA CYS A 140 2.29 -13.50 6.49
C CYS A 140 1.13 -14.13 7.29
N GLY A 141 0.96 -15.44 7.14
CA GLY A 141 -0.06 -16.25 7.79
C GLY A 141 -1.30 -16.54 6.92
N TRP A 142 -2.07 -17.50 7.37
CA TRP A 142 -3.33 -17.95 6.78
C TRP A 142 -4.46 -17.81 7.83
N PRO A 143 -5.69 -18.26 7.60
CA PRO A 143 -6.86 -17.91 8.43
C PRO A 143 -6.69 -17.98 9.93
N ASP A 144 -5.93 -18.95 10.45
CA ASP A 144 -5.71 -19.11 11.88
C ASP A 144 -4.68 -18.12 12.47
N ASN A 145 -4.00 -17.36 11.62
CA ASN A 145 -2.86 -16.51 11.97
C ASN A 145 -3.02 -15.03 11.54
N LYS A 146 -4.25 -14.51 11.58
CA LYS A 146 -4.59 -13.12 11.21
C LYS A 146 -3.70 -12.05 11.85
N GLY A 147 -3.21 -12.32 13.06
CA GLY A 147 -2.44 -11.36 13.85
C GLY A 147 -0.98 -11.23 13.46
N TYR A 148 -0.42 -12.18 12.71
CA TYR A 148 1.01 -12.22 12.42
C TYR A 148 1.49 -10.96 11.68
N LYS A 149 0.77 -10.52 10.64
CA LYS A 149 1.12 -9.30 9.91
C LYS A 149 1.25 -8.07 10.82
N TRP A 150 0.42 -7.94 11.85
CA TRP A 150 0.47 -6.82 12.78
C TRP A 150 1.66 -6.92 13.74
N LYS A 151 1.93 -8.13 14.25
CA LYS A 151 3.08 -8.40 15.12
C LYS A 151 4.38 -8.15 14.37
N ASP A 152 4.50 -8.67 13.16
CA ASP A 152 5.72 -8.55 12.36
C ASP A 152 5.91 -7.12 11.84
N THR A 153 4.83 -6.43 11.45
CA THR A 153 4.88 -5.00 11.11
C THR A 153 5.45 -4.18 12.26
N ARG A 154 4.92 -4.35 13.47
CA ARG A 154 5.41 -3.64 14.66
C ARG A 154 6.90 -3.91 14.88
N ARG A 155 7.29 -5.18 14.89
CA ARG A 155 8.67 -5.60 15.13
C ARG A 155 9.65 -5.01 14.11
N LEU A 156 9.29 -5.02 12.83
CA LEU A 156 10.13 -4.44 11.76
C LEU A 156 10.22 -2.92 11.86
N MET A 157 9.11 -2.24 12.20
CA MET A 157 9.12 -0.79 12.38
C MET A 157 9.93 -0.38 13.62
N GLU A 158 9.81 -1.09 14.74
CA GLU A 158 10.61 -0.89 15.94
C GLU A 158 12.10 -1.08 15.64
N TYR A 159 12.45 -2.18 14.94
CA TYR A 159 13.82 -2.41 14.48
C TYR A 159 14.33 -1.25 13.62
N GLY A 160 13.54 -0.76 12.68
CA GLY A 160 13.90 0.39 11.85
C GLY A 160 14.17 1.64 12.69
N LEU A 161 13.30 1.96 13.64
CA LEU A 161 13.43 3.11 14.52
C LEU A 161 14.66 3.04 15.43
N GLU A 162 15.03 1.84 15.90
CA GLU A 162 16.16 1.61 16.79
C GLU A 162 17.51 1.65 16.06
N HIS A 163 17.58 1.14 14.85
CA HIS A 163 18.86 0.88 14.17
C HIS A 163 19.21 1.84 13.06
N TYR A 164 18.25 2.60 12.52
CA TYR A 164 18.52 3.55 11.43
C TYR A 164 18.30 4.98 11.90
N HIS A 165 19.35 5.79 11.80
CA HIS A 165 19.34 7.20 12.19
C HIS A 165 19.64 8.08 10.99
N TYR A 166 18.98 9.25 10.92
CA TYR A 166 19.36 10.26 9.95
C TYR A 166 20.78 10.76 10.27
N ARG A 167 21.59 10.83 9.24
CA ARG A 167 22.94 11.41 9.34
C ARG A 167 23.15 12.33 8.15
N GLU A 168 23.44 13.58 8.42
CA GLU A 168 23.90 14.52 7.41
C GLU A 168 25.32 14.13 6.97
N VAL A 169 25.50 13.85 5.67
CA VAL A 169 26.78 13.40 5.11
C VAL A 169 27.57 14.57 4.50
N TYR A 170 26.87 15.65 4.10
CA TYR A 170 27.45 16.87 3.60
C TYR A 170 26.76 18.06 4.24
N SER A 171 27.53 18.95 4.88
CA SER A 171 27.08 20.29 5.18
C SER A 171 27.40 21.20 3.99
N ASN A 172 26.41 21.89 3.46
CA ASN A 172 26.57 22.86 2.37
C ASN A 172 27.09 24.22 2.92
N THR A 173 27.94 24.21 3.95
CA THR A 173 28.66 25.39 4.38
C THR A 173 29.81 25.58 3.41
N ALA A 174 29.67 26.55 2.47
CA ALA A 174 30.81 27.06 1.76
C ALA A 174 31.85 27.56 2.79
N PRO A 175 33.13 27.26 2.61
CA PRO A 175 34.15 27.90 3.43
C PRO A 175 34.10 29.41 3.17
N ASP A 176 34.07 30.21 4.24
CA ASP A 176 34.22 31.66 4.21
C ASP A 176 35.54 32.10 3.57
#